data_86b4d01bff63846d932bcf56915b1a05
#
_entry.id   86b4d01bff63846d932bcf56915b1a05
#
_cell.length_a   1.000
_cell.length_b   1.000
_cell.length_c   1.000
_cell.angle_alpha   90.00
_cell.angle_beta   90.00
_cell.angle_gamma   90.00
#
_symmetry.space_group_name_H-M   'P 1'
#
loop_
_entity.id
_entity.type
_entity.pdbx_description
1 polymer ?
#
loop_
_entity_poly.entity_id
_entity_poly.type
_entity_poly.pdbx_seq_one_letter_code
_entity_poly.pdbx_strand_id
1 'polypeptide(L)' 'MIDDRQHARIKGALALRGLTLSSIARDLGVAPGTVSIVSRGFRRSRRIESAIAVALGCSPADLWPERYSTLHSEGGAK' A
#
# COMPACT_ATOMS: atom_id res chain seq x y z
N MET A 1 3.15 -1.47 -12.82
CA MET A 1 3.63 -0.14 -13.17
C MET A 1 3.92 0.67 -11.92
N ILE A 2 4.97 1.47 -11.97
CA ILE A 2 5.36 2.29 -10.84
C ILE A 2 4.52 3.55 -10.81
N ASP A 3 4.01 3.89 -9.65
CA ASP A 3 3.12 5.03 -9.52
C ASP A 3 3.58 5.94 -8.39
N ASP A 4 4.42 6.91 -8.73
CA ASP A 4 4.93 7.86 -7.74
C ASP A 4 3.85 8.82 -7.26
N ARG A 5 2.85 9.08 -8.09
CA ARG A 5 1.73 9.92 -7.69
C ARG A 5 0.92 9.27 -6.58
N GLN A 6 0.65 7.98 -6.72
CA GLN A 6 -0.08 7.25 -5.70
C GLN A 6 0.76 7.15 -4.42
N HIS A 7 2.06 6.97 -4.57
CA HIS A 7 2.96 6.94 -3.42
C HIS A 7 2.91 8.27 -2.65
N ALA A 8 2.92 9.39 -3.36
CA ALA A 8 2.85 10.70 -2.73
C ALA A 8 1.51 10.90 -2.01
N ARG A 9 0.42 10.42 -2.60
CA ARG A 9 -0.90 10.51 -1.97
C ARG A 9 -0.96 9.69 -0.69
N ILE A 10 -0.37 8.51 -0.71
CA ILE A 10 -0.33 7.65 0.47
C ILE A 10 0.46 8.33 1.58
N LYS A 11 1.61 8.89 1.26
CA LYS A 11 2.42 9.59 2.25
C LYS A 11 1.67 10.77 2.85
N GLY A 12 0.98 11.54 2.02
CA GLY A 12 0.20 12.68 2.50
C GLY A 12 -0.95 12.26 3.39
N ALA A 13 -1.65 11.18 3.00
CA ALA A 13 -2.77 10.68 3.79
C ALA A 13 -2.31 10.16 5.14
N LEU A 14 -1.17 9.48 5.16
CA LEU A 14 -0.60 9.00 6.42
C LEU A 14 -0.20 10.17 7.32
N ALA A 15 0.39 11.21 6.73
CA ALA A 15 0.82 12.37 7.49
C ALA A 15 -0.36 13.04 8.18
N LEU A 16 -1.51 13.09 7.53
CA LEU A 16 -2.71 13.65 8.13
C LEU A 16 -3.15 12.89 9.36
N ARG A 17 -2.75 11.64 9.49
CA ARG A 17 -3.07 10.81 10.64
C ARG A 17 -1.92 10.69 11.61
N GLY A 18 -0.86 11.48 11.41
CA GLY A 18 0.30 11.42 12.29
C GLY A 18 1.17 10.20 12.06
N LEU A 19 1.09 9.60 10.86
CA LEU A 19 1.80 8.38 10.55
C LEU A 19 2.77 8.60 9.38
N THR A 20 3.72 7.68 9.27
CA THR A 20 4.67 7.67 8.15
C THR A 20 4.85 6.24 7.67
N LEU A 21 5.44 6.09 6.50
CA LEU A 21 5.79 4.74 6.02
C LEU A 21 6.79 4.10 6.96
N SER A 22 7.68 4.90 7.56
CA SER A 22 8.63 4.38 8.53
C SER A 22 7.94 3.84 9.79
N SER A 23 6.88 4.50 10.25
CA SER A 23 6.16 4.01 11.42
C SER A 23 5.46 2.68 11.11
N ILE A 24 4.93 2.53 9.91
CA ILE A 24 4.33 1.27 9.49
C ILE A 24 5.38 0.17 9.43
N ALA A 25 6.57 0.49 8.88
CA ALA A 25 7.66 -0.46 8.80
C ALA A 25 8.07 -0.95 10.20
N ARG A 26 8.14 -0.02 11.15
CA ARG A 26 8.50 -0.36 12.50
C ARG A 26 7.48 -1.31 13.13
N ASP A 27 6.19 -1.03 12.89
CA ASP A 27 5.13 -1.88 13.43
C ASP A 27 5.15 -3.28 12.84
N LEU A 28 5.57 -3.39 11.58
CA LEU A 28 5.64 -4.69 10.90
C LEU A 28 6.96 -5.40 11.13
N GLY A 29 7.96 -4.71 11.67
CA GLY A 29 9.27 -5.29 11.86
C GLY A 29 10.06 -5.43 10.57
N VAL A 30 9.84 -4.55 9.60
CA VAL A 30 10.58 -4.56 8.33
C VAL A 30 11.32 -3.25 8.13
N ALA A 31 12.25 -3.23 7.19
CA ALA A 31 13.00 -2.03 6.89
C ALA A 31 12.10 -0.97 6.25
N PRO A 32 12.29 0.32 6.58
CA PRO A 32 11.47 1.38 5.99
C PRO A 32 11.52 1.40 4.47
N GLY A 33 12.67 1.11 3.89
CA GLY A 33 12.79 1.07 2.43
C GLY A 33 11.92 0.01 1.81
N THR A 34 11.69 -1.10 2.51
CA THR A 34 10.83 -2.17 2.00
C THR A 34 9.40 -1.68 1.84
N VAL A 35 8.89 -0.94 2.82
CA VAL A 35 7.54 -0.40 2.75
C VAL A 35 7.43 0.60 1.61
N SER A 36 8.43 1.46 1.46
CA SER A 36 8.44 2.45 0.40
C SER A 36 8.44 1.79 -0.99
N ILE A 37 9.25 0.75 -1.17
CA ILE A 37 9.33 0.02 -2.43
C ILE A 37 7.98 -0.60 -2.79
N VAL A 38 7.30 -1.17 -1.81
CA VAL A 38 5.99 -1.77 -2.03
C VAL A 38 4.96 -0.70 -2.37
N SER A 39 4.99 0.41 -1.65
CA SER A 39 4.06 1.51 -1.91
C SER A 39 4.21 2.06 -3.33
N ARG A 40 5.44 2.14 -3.81
CA ARG A 40 5.72 2.70 -5.14
C ARG A 40 5.45 1.72 -6.28
N GLY A 41 5.27 0.45 -5.99
CA GLY A 41 4.94 -0.54 -7.02
C GLY A 41 6.11 -1.35 -7.54
N PHE A 42 7.32 -1.17 -7.00
CA PHE A 42 8.47 -1.97 -7.42
C PHE A 42 8.38 -3.39 -6.93
N ARG A 43 7.59 -3.63 -5.88
CA ARG A 43 7.51 -4.93 -5.27
C ARG A 43 6.11 -5.14 -4.72
N ARG A 44 5.64 -6.38 -4.69
CA ARG A 44 4.32 -6.71 -4.15
C ARG A 44 4.48 -7.35 -2.79
N SER A 45 3.64 -6.95 -1.86
CA SER A 45 3.54 -7.60 -0.55
C SER A 45 2.16 -7.33 0.01
N ARG A 46 1.34 -8.36 0.06
CA ARG A 46 -0.01 -8.22 0.59
C ARG A 46 0.01 -7.76 2.04
N ARG A 47 0.97 -8.26 2.81
CA ARG A 47 1.08 -7.89 4.22
C ARG A 47 1.32 -6.39 4.38
N ILE A 48 2.25 -5.85 3.61
CA ILE A 48 2.58 -4.43 3.69
C ILE A 48 1.46 -3.59 3.10
N GLU A 49 0.90 -4.01 1.98
CA GLU A 49 -0.21 -3.30 1.36
C GLU A 49 -1.41 -3.23 2.30
N SER A 50 -1.71 -4.34 2.97
CA SER A 50 -2.81 -4.38 3.92
C SER A 50 -2.54 -3.47 5.13
N ALA A 51 -1.31 -3.44 5.61
CA ALA A 51 -0.97 -2.60 6.75
C ALA A 51 -1.15 -1.12 6.42
N ILE A 52 -0.73 -0.71 5.23
CA ILE A 52 -0.91 0.67 4.81
C ILE A 52 -2.40 0.99 4.69
N ALA A 53 -3.17 0.10 4.08
CA ALA A 53 -4.60 0.31 3.89
C ALA A 53 -5.33 0.40 5.23
N VAL A 54 -5.01 -0.49 6.16
CA VAL A 54 -5.63 -0.45 7.49
C VAL A 54 -5.32 0.87 8.18
N ALA A 55 -4.08 1.33 8.07
CA ALA A 55 -3.68 2.60 8.67
C ALA A 55 -4.47 3.77 8.10
N LEU A 56 -4.91 3.67 6.84
CA LEU A 56 -5.68 4.72 6.18
C LEU A 56 -7.18 4.47 6.25
N GLY A 57 -7.61 3.36 6.86
CA GLY A 57 -9.02 3.06 7.02
C GLY A 57 -9.71 2.65 5.74
N CYS A 58 -8.99 2.01 4.85
CA CYS A 58 -9.55 1.56 3.57
C CYS A 58 -9.00 0.18 3.21
N SER A 59 -9.38 -0.33 2.06
CA SER A 59 -8.88 -1.63 1.60
C SER A 59 -7.70 -1.41 0.65
N PRO A 60 -6.85 -2.43 0.48
CA PRO A 60 -5.76 -2.32 -0.49
C PRO A 60 -6.24 -2.05 -1.90
N ALA A 61 -7.41 -2.57 -2.27
CA ALA A 61 -7.97 -2.33 -3.60
C ALA A 61 -8.34 -0.85 -3.81
N ASP A 62 -8.66 -0.14 -2.73
CA ASP A 62 -8.95 1.28 -2.81
C ASP A 62 -7.70 2.08 -3.12
N LEU A 63 -6.56 1.64 -2.59
CA LEU A 63 -5.30 2.36 -2.78
C LEU A 63 -4.63 1.98 -4.09
N TRP A 64 -4.72 0.73 -4.47
CA TRP A 64 -4.06 0.22 -5.66
C TRP A 64 -5.03 -0.58 -6.50
N PRO A 65 -6.03 0.07 -7.09
CA PRO A 65 -7.05 -0.67 -7.84
C PRO A 65 -6.47 -1.48 -8.99
N GLU A 66 -5.41 -1.00 -9.61
CA GLU A 66 -4.79 -1.73 -10.70
C GLU A 66 -4.16 -3.04 -10.27
N ARG A 67 -3.71 -3.10 -9.01
CA ARG A 67 -3.09 -4.32 -8.49
C ARG A 67 -4.12 -5.38 -8.15
N TYR A 68 -5.33 -4.95 -7.81
CA TYR A 68 -6.35 -5.86 -7.29
C TYR A 68 -7.50 -6.11 -8.25
N SER A 69 -7.78 -5.19 -9.16
CA SER A 69 -8.88 -5.35 -10.08
C SER A 69 -8.68 -6.55 -11.01
N THR A 70 -7.44 -6.84 -11.36
CA THR A 70 -7.14 -8.00 -12.19
C THR A 70 -7.56 -9.30 -11.50
N LEU A 71 -7.41 -9.36 -10.21
CA LEU A 71 -7.81 -10.53 -9.46
C LEU A 71 -9.31 -10.70 -9.47
N HIS A 72 -10.03 -9.59 -9.44
CA HIS A 72 -11.46 -9.68 -9.51
C HIS A 72 -11.93 -10.17 -10.86
N SER A 73 -11.29 -9.79 -11.92
CA SER A 73 -11.75 -10.19 -13.21
C SER A 73 -11.66 -11.65 -13.43
N GLU A 74 -10.93 -12.28 -12.66
CA GLU A 74 -10.92 -13.66 -12.82
C GLU A 74 -11.84 -14.33 -12.12
N GLY A 75 -12.23 -13.84 -11.89
CA GLY A 75 -13.08 -14.38 -11.36
C GLY A 75 -13.37 -14.73 -10.77
N GLY A 76 -13.21 -14.42 -11.07
CA GLY A 76 -13.60 -14.60 -10.73
C GLY A 76 -13.96 -15.23 -10.43
N ALA A 77 -13.81 -15.25 -10.61
CA ALA A 77 -14.02 -15.69 -10.45
C ALA A 77 -14.12 -16.39 -10.13
N LYS A 78 -13.93 -16.51 -10.15
CA LYS A 78 -13.76 -17.03 -9.94
C LYS A 78 -13.85 -17.39 -9.97
#